data_80209edf70a1dbb3aebdfcb5e7ba7ea4
#
_entry.id   80209edf70a1dbb3aebdfcb5e7ba7ea4
#
_cell.length_a   1.000
_cell.length_b   1.000
_cell.length_c   1.000
_cell.angle_alpha   90.00
_cell.angle_beta   90.00
_cell.angle_gamma   90.00
#
_symmetry.space_group_name_H-M   'P 1'
#
loop_
_entity.id
_entity.type
_entity.pdbx_description
1 polymer ?
#
loop_
_entity_poly.entity_id
_entity_poly.type
_entity_poly.pdbx_seq_one_letter_code
_entity_poly.pdbx_strand_id
1 'polypeptide(L)'
;RKYQTLLAKEQDKKEIQDGLIRACNVIDLIIEILRGSRSIKDAKACLTDGNTDHITFKNPSSKIMAQQLNFTDRQAQAILEMRLYKLIGLEIEALMKEHDETLENIAKYEDILEHRSSMAKVIIKELTAFKKAYGKERKTVIDNLKEAVVAAKKIEEQDVVFLMDRFGYAKIVDTSVYERNKEAANAEYRHIFTCKNTDKICIFTDKGQMHLLKVLDLPYGKFRDKGTPIDNLCNYDSKEENVVYLAGLEHVSSHRMLFGTKYAMIKVVDGMEFVVAKKTTAATKLGEEDEVLTVCPLEENDTLVMATKKDMFLRIDCAQIPQKKKGAVGVRGMKLAAGDELKSIHVLHEGEEKEVEVKGKPVALHRLHVGNRDTKGVKK
;
A
#
# COMPACT_ATOMS: atom_id res chain seq x y z
N ARG A 1 15.31 7.35 4.89
CA ARG A 1 15.45 7.02 6.32
C ARG A 1 16.78 7.49 6.93
N LYS A 2 18.00 7.12 6.35
CA LYS A 2 19.31 7.55 6.86
C LYS A 2 19.39 9.06 7.04
N TYR A 3 19.12 9.84 5.99
CA TYR A 3 19.22 11.31 6.01
C TYR A 3 18.13 11.99 6.84
N GLN A 4 16.94 11.41 6.94
CA GLN A 4 15.89 11.89 7.85
C GLN A 4 16.33 11.80 9.32
N THR A 5 16.96 10.68 9.69
CA THR A 5 17.49 10.50 11.05
C THR A 5 18.67 11.43 11.34
N LEU A 6 19.54 11.66 10.35
CA LEU A 6 20.67 12.58 10.49
C LEU A 6 20.17 14.03 10.62
N LEU A 7 19.21 14.43 9.79
CA LEU A 7 18.59 15.76 9.85
C LEU A 7 17.96 16.01 11.23
N ALA A 8 17.16 15.07 11.74
CA ALA A 8 16.55 15.22 13.05
C ALA A 8 17.59 15.39 14.18
N LYS A 9 18.71 14.65 14.12
CA LYS A 9 19.80 14.80 15.09
C LYS A 9 20.47 16.17 15.03
N GLU A 10 20.71 16.68 13.82
CA GLU A 10 21.31 18.02 13.67
C GLU A 10 20.33 19.13 14.11
N GLN A 11 19.03 18.96 13.86
CA GLN A 11 17.99 19.88 14.32
C GLN A 11 17.89 19.89 15.85
N ASP A 12 17.92 18.72 16.51
CA ASP A 12 18.00 18.60 17.97
C ASP A 12 19.25 19.31 18.54
N LYS A 13 20.40 19.11 17.85
CA LYS A 13 21.67 19.75 18.23
C LYS A 13 21.61 21.27 18.08
N LYS A 14 21.06 21.74 16.96
CA LYS A 14 20.83 23.17 16.68
C LYS A 14 20.00 23.83 17.78
N GLU A 15 18.89 23.20 18.18
CA GLU A 15 18.01 23.71 19.23
C GLU A 15 18.81 24.01 20.51
N ILE A 16 19.68 23.08 20.93
CA ILE A 16 20.50 23.23 22.13
C ILE A 16 21.55 24.34 21.93
N GLN A 17 22.24 24.36 20.77
CA GLN A 17 23.28 25.35 20.48
C GLN A 17 22.70 26.77 20.40
N ASP A 18 21.53 26.97 19.78
CA ASP A 18 20.80 28.27 19.77
C ASP A 18 20.51 28.74 21.18
N GLY A 19 20.09 27.84 22.06
CA GLY A 19 19.84 28.14 23.48
C GLY A 19 21.13 28.55 24.22
N LEU A 20 22.23 27.83 24.00
CA LEU A 20 23.52 28.13 24.64
C LEU A 20 24.11 29.47 24.16
N ILE A 21 24.07 29.73 22.83
CA ILE A 21 24.53 31.04 22.27
C ILE A 21 23.71 32.16 22.82
N ARG A 22 22.38 32.02 22.85
CA ARG A 22 21.48 33.05 23.45
C ARG A 22 21.75 33.25 24.94
N ALA A 23 22.02 32.16 25.68
CA ALA A 23 22.37 32.19 27.08
C ALA A 23 23.69 32.95 27.34
N CYS A 24 24.71 32.75 26.48
CA CYS A 24 25.97 33.50 26.59
C CYS A 24 25.77 35.03 26.47
N ASN A 25 24.84 35.48 25.64
CA ASN A 25 24.53 36.91 25.47
C ASN A 25 23.84 37.54 26.68
N VAL A 26 23.19 36.73 27.52
CA VAL A 26 22.46 37.18 28.73
C VAL A 26 23.01 36.52 30.00
N ILE A 27 24.28 36.17 30.00
CA ILE A 27 24.89 35.30 31.02
C ILE A 27 24.81 35.89 32.42
N ASP A 28 25.00 37.20 32.56
CA ASP A 28 24.90 37.90 33.85
C ASP A 28 23.51 37.74 34.45
N LEU A 29 22.47 37.84 33.64
CA LEU A 29 21.10 37.61 34.05
C LEU A 29 20.88 36.15 34.50
N ILE A 30 21.43 35.19 33.74
CA ILE A 30 21.34 33.75 34.08
C ILE A 30 22.04 33.49 35.42
N ILE A 31 23.24 34.04 35.63
CA ILE A 31 23.96 33.91 36.91
C ILE A 31 23.15 34.51 38.04
N GLU A 32 22.49 35.66 37.82
CA GLU A 32 21.64 36.29 38.83
C GLU A 32 20.43 35.40 39.16
N ILE A 33 19.76 34.81 38.15
CA ILE A 33 18.67 33.85 38.33
C ILE A 33 19.14 32.64 39.13
N LEU A 34 20.26 32.00 38.75
CA LEU A 34 20.80 30.85 39.45
C LEU A 34 21.14 31.11 40.91
N ARG A 35 21.74 32.28 41.22
CA ARG A 35 22.08 32.68 42.58
C ARG A 35 20.89 33.09 43.43
N GLY A 36 19.86 33.62 42.79
CA GLY A 36 18.61 34.07 43.44
C GLY A 36 17.59 32.95 43.62
N SER A 37 17.73 31.83 42.91
CA SER A 37 16.79 30.73 42.98
C SER A 37 17.00 29.84 44.21
N ARG A 38 15.90 29.32 44.76
CA ARG A 38 15.94 28.41 45.92
C ARG A 38 16.19 26.95 45.50
N SER A 39 15.84 26.59 44.28
CA SER A 39 16.03 25.25 43.74
C SER A 39 16.32 25.28 42.23
N ILE A 40 16.91 24.21 41.73
CA ILE A 40 17.13 24.03 40.26
C ILE A 40 15.80 24.09 39.51
N LYS A 41 14.71 23.58 40.11
CA LYS A 41 13.36 23.60 39.54
C LYS A 41 12.84 25.04 39.34
N ASP A 42 13.06 25.93 40.34
CA ASP A 42 12.65 27.34 40.22
C ASP A 42 13.49 28.06 39.17
N ALA A 43 14.80 27.80 39.10
CA ALA A 43 15.66 28.32 38.04
C ALA A 43 15.19 27.88 36.66
N LYS A 44 14.86 26.58 36.49
CA LYS A 44 14.36 26.06 35.24
C LYS A 44 13.04 26.70 34.82
N ALA A 45 12.07 26.81 35.74
CA ALA A 45 10.78 27.46 35.50
C ALA A 45 10.91 28.94 35.12
N CYS A 46 11.91 29.63 35.66
CA CYS A 46 12.21 30.99 35.25
C CYS A 46 12.77 31.05 33.81
N LEU A 47 13.66 30.15 33.45
CA LEU A 47 14.25 30.11 32.11
C LEU A 47 13.21 29.73 31.02
N THR A 48 12.26 28.85 31.34
CA THR A 48 11.25 28.38 30.38
C THR A 48 10.02 29.27 30.33
N ASP A 49 9.40 29.51 31.47
CA ASP A 49 8.07 30.15 31.58
C ASP A 49 8.13 31.57 32.10
N GLY A 50 9.33 32.08 32.39
CA GLY A 50 9.50 33.42 32.99
C GLY A 50 8.98 33.53 34.41
N ASN A 51 8.80 32.41 35.14
CA ASN A 51 8.31 32.44 36.51
C ASN A 51 9.37 32.96 37.49
N THR A 52 9.13 34.11 38.10
CA THR A 52 10.06 34.82 38.99
C THR A 52 9.66 34.77 40.47
N ASP A 53 8.61 33.98 40.84
CA ASP A 53 8.00 34.03 42.18
C ASP A 53 8.93 33.62 43.33
N HIS A 54 9.88 32.70 43.04
CA HIS A 54 10.82 32.16 44.05
C HIS A 54 12.26 32.59 43.82
N ILE A 55 12.47 33.69 43.06
CA ILE A 55 13.80 34.17 42.69
C ILE A 55 14.03 35.58 43.30
N THR A 56 15.15 35.76 43.96
CA THR A 56 15.56 37.06 44.51
C THR A 56 16.49 37.76 43.53
N PHE A 57 16.00 38.84 42.93
CA PHE A 57 16.79 39.64 41.97
C PHE A 57 17.45 40.83 42.71
N LYS A 58 18.64 41.20 42.27
CA LYS A 58 19.34 42.40 42.77
C LYS A 58 18.77 43.67 42.19
N ASN A 59 18.31 43.63 40.92
CA ASN A 59 17.77 44.77 40.21
C ASN A 59 16.33 44.49 39.73
N PRO A 60 15.39 45.44 39.80
CA PRO A 60 14.04 45.29 39.28
C PRO A 60 14.01 45.05 37.75
N SER A 61 14.97 45.63 37.01
CA SER A 61 15.12 45.45 35.58
C SER A 61 15.46 44.01 35.21
N SER A 62 16.30 43.33 36.00
CA SER A 62 16.63 41.90 35.79
C SER A 62 15.40 41.00 35.89
N LYS A 63 14.46 41.35 36.83
CA LYS A 63 13.21 40.60 36.94
C LYS A 63 12.34 40.69 35.67
N ILE A 64 12.25 41.91 35.10
CA ILE A 64 11.47 42.14 33.88
C ILE A 64 12.12 41.40 32.69
N MET A 65 13.45 41.44 32.59
CA MET A 65 14.18 40.72 31.53
C MET A 65 14.06 39.21 31.71
N ALA A 66 14.08 38.68 32.91
CA ALA A 66 13.93 37.27 33.22
C ALA A 66 12.55 36.74 32.79
N GLN A 67 11.49 37.53 32.94
CA GLN A 67 10.14 37.18 32.49
C GLN A 67 10.00 37.03 30.95
N GLN A 68 10.97 37.58 30.20
CA GLN A 68 10.98 37.50 28.73
C GLN A 68 11.86 36.38 28.19
N LEU A 69 12.49 35.59 29.08
CA LEU A 69 13.37 34.52 28.72
C LEU A 69 12.63 33.42 28.09
N ASN A 70 12.27 32.93 27.29
CA ASN A 70 11.47 31.87 26.72
C ASN A 70 12.38 30.78 26.09
N PHE A 71 13.13 30.08 26.95
CA PHE A 71 13.92 28.93 26.51
C PHE A 71 13.06 27.67 26.45
N THR A 72 13.39 26.73 25.54
CA THR A 72 12.75 25.42 25.60
C THR A 72 13.27 24.60 26.79
N ASP A 73 12.52 23.61 27.19
CA ASP A 73 12.87 22.73 28.30
C ASP A 73 14.26 22.08 28.12
N ARG A 74 14.61 21.73 26.90
CA ARG A 74 15.93 21.18 26.51
C ARG A 74 17.03 22.24 26.60
N GLN A 75 16.77 23.43 26.13
CA GLN A 75 17.69 24.58 26.24
C GLN A 75 17.96 24.95 27.69
N ALA A 76 16.92 25.06 28.50
CA ALA A 76 17.05 25.35 29.92
C ALA A 76 17.86 24.27 30.65
N GLN A 77 17.65 23.01 30.35
CA GLN A 77 18.43 21.91 30.91
C GLN A 77 19.91 22.03 30.53
N ALA A 78 20.21 22.27 29.25
CA ALA A 78 21.59 22.43 28.77
C ALA A 78 22.30 23.64 29.41
N ILE A 79 21.58 24.75 29.65
CA ILE A 79 22.09 25.93 30.32
C ILE A 79 22.43 25.63 31.80
N LEU A 80 21.55 24.90 32.49
CA LEU A 80 21.77 24.51 33.90
C LEU A 80 22.94 23.55 34.08
N GLU A 81 23.22 22.71 33.08
CA GLU A 81 24.34 21.76 33.08
C GLU A 81 25.64 22.35 32.53
N MET A 82 25.58 23.60 32.02
CA MET A 82 26.74 24.24 31.41
C MET A 82 27.84 24.53 32.45
N ARG A 83 29.06 24.12 32.12
CA ARG A 83 30.21 24.41 33.00
C ARG A 83 30.75 25.80 32.76
N LEU A 84 31.15 26.48 33.86
CA LEU A 84 31.60 27.89 33.83
C LEU A 84 32.76 28.15 32.84
N TYR A 85 33.65 27.23 32.60
CA TYR A 85 34.74 27.41 31.64
C TYR A 85 34.27 27.61 30.20
N LYS A 86 33.06 27.14 29.86
CA LYS A 86 32.50 27.31 28.54
C LYS A 86 32.11 28.75 28.21
N LEU A 87 32.22 29.64 29.20
CA LEU A 87 31.99 31.09 29.05
C LEU A 87 33.25 31.85 28.65
N ILE A 88 34.37 31.16 28.49
CA ILE A 88 35.60 31.76 27.97
C ILE A 88 35.46 32.04 26.47
N GLY A 89 35.92 33.21 26.00
CA GLY A 89 35.71 33.64 24.61
C GLY A 89 36.10 32.61 23.54
N LEU A 90 37.19 31.91 23.73
CA LEU A 90 37.62 30.81 22.82
C LEU A 90 36.59 29.67 22.74
N GLU A 91 35.92 29.34 23.86
CA GLU A 91 34.91 28.29 23.90
C GLU A 91 33.61 28.76 23.21
N ILE A 92 33.28 30.05 23.32
CA ILE A 92 32.13 30.66 22.64
C ILE A 92 32.36 30.68 21.14
N GLU A 93 33.57 31.02 20.67
CA GLU A 93 33.94 30.96 19.26
C GLU A 93 33.87 29.51 18.71
N ALA A 94 34.32 28.55 19.52
CA ALA A 94 34.22 27.12 19.17
C ALA A 94 32.74 26.66 19.06
N LEU A 95 31.87 27.11 19.96
CA LEU A 95 30.44 26.85 19.94
C LEU A 95 29.79 27.47 18.69
N MET A 96 30.13 28.70 18.35
CA MET A 96 29.63 29.34 17.12
C MET A 96 30.05 28.62 15.87
N LYS A 97 31.32 28.21 15.78
CA LYS A 97 31.82 27.40 14.66
C LYS A 97 31.10 26.07 14.54
N GLU A 98 30.88 25.38 15.67
CA GLU A 98 30.14 24.13 15.69
C GLU A 98 28.66 24.32 15.27
N HIS A 99 28.07 25.46 15.63
CA HIS A 99 26.73 25.81 15.20
C HIS A 99 26.67 26.07 13.70
N ASP A 100 27.64 26.76 13.11
CA ASP A 100 27.71 26.96 11.66
C ASP A 100 27.85 25.64 10.91
N GLU A 101 28.70 24.72 11.40
CA GLU A 101 28.83 23.36 10.85
C GLU A 101 27.49 22.59 10.95
N THR A 102 26.74 22.76 12.02
CA THR A 102 25.42 22.15 12.21
C THR A 102 24.43 22.69 11.19
N LEU A 103 24.42 24.02 10.94
CA LEU A 103 23.57 24.64 9.92
C LEU A 103 23.90 24.16 8.49
N GLU A 104 25.19 24.05 8.18
CA GLU A 104 25.62 23.49 6.89
C GLU A 104 25.16 22.05 6.70
N ASN A 105 25.24 21.22 7.76
CA ASN A 105 24.77 19.85 7.71
C ASN A 105 23.24 19.77 7.53
N ILE A 106 22.48 20.61 8.23
CA ILE A 106 21.03 20.70 8.07
C ILE A 106 20.68 21.04 6.61
N ALA A 107 21.24 22.12 6.09
CA ALA A 107 21.00 22.56 4.70
C ALA A 107 21.33 21.44 3.69
N LYS A 108 22.45 20.76 3.89
CA LYS A 108 22.87 19.63 3.05
C LYS A 108 21.90 18.45 3.13
N TYR A 109 21.42 18.11 4.33
CA TYR A 109 20.49 16.99 4.47
C TYR A 109 19.09 17.32 3.96
N GLU A 110 18.64 18.57 4.10
CA GLU A 110 17.42 19.07 3.48
C GLU A 110 17.50 19.02 1.96
N ASP A 111 18.59 19.53 1.36
CA ASP A 111 18.80 19.43 -0.10
C ASP A 111 18.75 17.98 -0.60
N ILE A 112 19.39 17.05 0.12
CA ILE A 112 19.35 15.62 -0.24
C ILE A 112 17.93 15.03 -0.14
N LEU A 113 17.11 15.48 0.81
CA LEU A 113 15.76 14.97 1.01
C LEU A 113 14.74 15.60 0.08
N GLU A 114 14.89 16.89 -0.24
CA GLU A 114 13.96 17.64 -1.09
C GLU A 114 14.25 17.43 -2.59
N HIS A 115 15.54 17.31 -2.97
CA HIS A 115 15.94 17.23 -4.36
C HIS A 115 16.37 15.82 -4.77
N ARG A 116 15.58 15.22 -5.65
CA ARG A 116 15.87 13.88 -6.19
C ARG A 116 17.25 13.78 -6.86
N SER A 117 17.70 14.86 -7.48
CA SER A 117 19.04 14.95 -8.11
C SER A 117 20.16 14.86 -7.08
N SER A 118 20.03 15.52 -5.94
CA SER A 118 21.00 15.50 -4.85
C SER A 118 21.05 14.12 -4.18
N MET A 119 19.88 13.51 -3.98
CA MET A 119 19.78 12.13 -3.50
C MET A 119 20.49 11.16 -4.46
N ALA A 120 20.25 11.28 -5.76
CA ALA A 120 20.89 10.45 -6.79
C ALA A 120 22.43 10.59 -6.77
N LYS A 121 22.94 11.82 -6.64
CA LYS A 121 24.39 12.06 -6.52
C LYS A 121 25.01 11.34 -5.33
N VAL A 122 24.34 11.35 -4.18
CA VAL A 122 24.80 10.65 -2.98
C VAL A 122 24.83 9.14 -3.20
N ILE A 123 23.75 8.56 -3.75
CA ILE A 123 23.67 7.14 -4.05
C ILE A 123 24.78 6.74 -5.04
N ILE A 124 24.96 7.50 -6.12
CA ILE A 124 26.01 7.24 -7.11
C ILE A 124 27.40 7.29 -6.47
N LYS A 125 27.66 8.26 -5.58
CA LYS A 125 28.94 8.38 -4.86
C LYS A 125 29.18 7.17 -3.97
N GLU A 126 28.20 6.74 -3.18
CA GLU A 126 28.30 5.56 -2.31
C GLU A 126 28.51 4.27 -3.14
N LEU A 127 27.74 4.09 -4.22
CA LEU A 127 27.87 2.94 -5.12
C LEU A 127 29.23 2.92 -5.84
N THR A 128 29.75 4.08 -6.24
CA THR A 128 31.04 4.20 -6.89
C THR A 128 32.19 3.82 -5.92
N ALA A 129 32.10 4.27 -4.67
CA ALA A 129 33.04 3.89 -3.63
C ALA A 129 32.99 2.38 -3.37
N PHE A 130 31.80 1.82 -3.32
CA PHE A 130 31.60 0.38 -3.14
C PHE A 130 32.14 -0.42 -4.32
N LYS A 131 31.88 0.05 -5.55
CA LYS A 131 32.45 -0.54 -6.77
C LYS A 131 33.98 -0.52 -6.76
N LYS A 132 34.60 0.59 -6.30
CA LYS A 132 36.06 0.70 -6.21
C LYS A 132 36.65 -0.27 -5.19
N ALA A 133 35.96 -0.46 -4.05
CA ALA A 133 36.45 -1.34 -2.97
C ALA A 133 36.27 -2.84 -3.25
N TYR A 134 35.13 -3.20 -3.89
CA TYR A 134 34.71 -4.60 -4.04
C TYR A 134 34.47 -5.04 -5.48
N GLY A 135 34.62 -4.13 -6.45
CA GLY A 135 34.39 -4.43 -7.85
C GLY A 135 35.40 -5.48 -8.35
N LYS A 136 34.86 -6.48 -9.02
CA LYS A 136 35.67 -7.52 -9.70
C LYS A 136 35.41 -7.40 -11.19
N GLU A 137 36.40 -7.77 -11.98
CA GLU A 137 36.25 -7.88 -13.42
C GLU A 137 35.10 -8.86 -13.76
N ARG A 138 34.43 -8.55 -14.87
CA ARG A 138 33.35 -9.38 -15.38
C ARG A 138 33.91 -10.75 -15.75
N LYS A 139 33.40 -11.79 -15.14
CA LYS A 139 33.78 -13.18 -15.46
C LYS A 139 33.15 -13.70 -16.74
N THR A 140 32.04 -13.10 -17.16
CA THR A 140 31.35 -13.48 -18.40
C THR A 140 32.03 -12.79 -19.59
N VAL A 141 32.51 -13.54 -20.53
CA VAL A 141 33.00 -13.06 -21.80
C VAL A 141 31.82 -12.73 -22.69
N ILE A 142 31.78 -11.49 -23.24
CA ILE A 142 30.83 -11.17 -24.31
C ILE A 142 31.50 -11.60 -25.60
N ASP A 143 31.09 -12.72 -26.11
CA ASP A 143 31.55 -13.20 -27.41
C ASP A 143 30.53 -12.72 -28.47
N ASN A 144 31.03 -11.87 -29.40
CA ASN A 144 30.22 -11.39 -30.52
C ASN A 144 30.14 -12.46 -31.66
N LEU A 145 30.48 -13.68 -31.37
CA LEU A 145 30.23 -14.76 -32.30
C LEU A 145 28.71 -14.91 -32.51
N LYS A 146 28.31 -14.73 -33.73
CA LYS A 146 26.97 -14.83 -34.32
C LYS A 146 26.06 -15.75 -33.50
N GLU A 147 24.97 -15.14 -33.02
CA GLU A 147 23.74 -15.77 -32.52
C GLU A 147 23.95 -17.20 -31.98
N ALA A 148 24.33 -17.29 -30.71
CA ALA A 148 23.97 -18.48 -29.99
C ALA A 148 22.43 -18.55 -30.05
N VAL A 149 21.92 -19.37 -30.91
CA VAL A 149 20.53 -19.83 -30.80
C VAL A 149 20.50 -20.50 -29.44
N VAL A 150 20.09 -19.73 -28.42
CA VAL A 150 19.67 -20.32 -27.18
C VAL A 150 18.46 -21.15 -27.59
N ALA A 151 18.68 -22.44 -27.81
CA ALA A 151 17.57 -23.36 -27.92
C ALA A 151 16.75 -23.13 -26.66
N ALA A 152 15.62 -22.46 -26.81
CA ALA A 152 14.69 -22.28 -25.72
C ALA A 152 14.44 -23.69 -25.20
N LYS A 153 14.82 -23.98 -23.95
CA LYS A 153 14.51 -25.26 -23.34
C LYS A 153 13.01 -25.41 -23.54
N LYS A 154 12.63 -26.42 -24.39
CA LYS A 154 11.23 -26.76 -24.56
C LYS A 154 10.72 -27.14 -23.19
N ILE A 155 9.95 -26.23 -22.59
CA ILE A 155 9.30 -26.49 -21.32
C ILE A 155 8.24 -27.52 -21.61
N GLU A 156 8.37 -28.70 -21.04
CA GLU A 156 7.34 -29.74 -21.16
C GLU A 156 6.08 -29.22 -20.49
N GLU A 157 4.98 -29.22 -21.24
CA GLU A 157 3.67 -28.88 -20.71
C GLU A 157 3.21 -29.95 -19.73
N GLN A 158 2.81 -29.56 -18.56
CA GLN A 158 2.22 -30.44 -17.55
C GLN A 158 1.09 -29.70 -16.82
N ASP A 159 0.10 -30.48 -16.41
CA ASP A 159 -0.99 -30.00 -15.61
C ASP A 159 -0.52 -29.82 -14.16
N VAL A 160 -0.79 -28.65 -13.61
CA VAL A 160 -0.49 -28.29 -12.23
C VAL A 160 -1.73 -27.73 -11.56
N VAL A 161 -1.76 -27.78 -10.24
CA VAL A 161 -2.83 -27.15 -9.46
C VAL A 161 -2.33 -25.86 -8.86
N PHE A 162 -3.01 -24.77 -9.21
CA PHE A 162 -2.81 -23.46 -8.59
C PHE A 162 -3.52 -23.43 -7.24
N LEU A 163 -2.81 -22.94 -6.23
CA LEU A 163 -3.29 -22.77 -4.87
C LEU A 163 -3.00 -21.36 -4.41
N MET A 164 -4.01 -20.62 -3.96
CA MET A 164 -3.84 -19.32 -3.31
C MET A 164 -4.67 -19.23 -2.04
N ASP A 165 -4.03 -18.81 -0.95
CA ASP A 165 -4.69 -18.62 0.33
C ASP A 165 -5.45 -17.28 0.42
N ARG A 166 -6.11 -17.05 1.55
CA ARG A 166 -6.85 -15.81 1.83
C ARG A 166 -5.96 -14.56 1.95
N PHE A 167 -4.66 -14.74 2.13
CA PHE A 167 -3.68 -13.66 2.28
C PHE A 167 -2.95 -13.34 0.97
N GLY A 168 -3.29 -14.02 -0.13
CA GLY A 168 -2.69 -13.80 -1.43
C GLY A 168 -1.36 -14.54 -1.65
N TYR A 169 -0.99 -15.50 -0.80
CA TYR A 169 0.16 -16.36 -1.05
C TYR A 169 -0.22 -17.44 -2.06
N ALA A 170 0.45 -17.44 -3.19
CA ALA A 170 0.19 -18.34 -4.31
C ALA A 170 1.36 -19.28 -4.57
N LYS A 171 1.04 -20.50 -5.02
CA LYS A 171 1.98 -21.53 -5.47
C LYS A 171 1.29 -22.50 -6.42
N ILE A 172 2.09 -23.35 -7.04
CA ILE A 172 1.63 -24.48 -7.82
C ILE A 172 2.18 -25.78 -7.25
N VAL A 173 1.38 -26.83 -7.37
CA VAL A 173 1.74 -28.18 -6.96
C VAL A 173 1.35 -29.18 -8.05
N ASP A 174 1.93 -30.37 -8.03
CA ASP A 174 1.48 -31.47 -8.88
C ASP A 174 0.04 -31.85 -8.59
N THR A 175 -0.69 -32.27 -9.62
CA THR A 175 -2.04 -32.82 -9.47
C THR A 175 -2.09 -33.99 -8.50
N SER A 176 -1.09 -34.87 -8.53
CA SER A 176 -0.95 -36.00 -7.60
C SER A 176 -0.71 -35.56 -6.14
N VAL A 177 -0.04 -34.45 -5.94
CA VAL A 177 0.18 -33.86 -4.61
C VAL A 177 -1.13 -33.23 -4.08
N TYR A 178 -1.86 -32.55 -4.95
CA TYR A 178 -3.16 -31.98 -4.60
C TYR A 178 -4.17 -33.06 -4.23
N GLU A 179 -4.32 -34.11 -5.04
CA GLU A 179 -5.31 -35.19 -4.77
C GLU A 179 -5.06 -35.87 -3.42
N ARG A 180 -3.80 -36.08 -3.03
CA ARG A 180 -3.45 -36.62 -1.70
C ARG A 180 -3.74 -35.67 -0.54
N ASN A 181 -3.89 -34.37 -0.78
CA ASN A 181 -4.10 -33.35 0.26
C ASN A 181 -5.38 -32.54 0.03
N LYS A 182 -6.33 -33.05 -0.74
CA LYS A 182 -7.52 -32.34 -1.23
C LYS A 182 -8.35 -31.71 -0.13
N GLU A 183 -8.62 -32.43 0.96
CA GLU A 183 -9.39 -31.91 2.09
C GLU A 183 -8.66 -30.75 2.78
N ALA A 184 -7.38 -30.90 3.03
CA ALA A 184 -6.56 -29.85 3.64
C ALA A 184 -6.44 -28.63 2.71
N ALA A 185 -6.28 -28.85 1.39
CA ALA A 185 -6.23 -27.79 0.41
C ALA A 185 -7.54 -26.99 0.39
N ASN A 186 -8.69 -27.64 0.34
CA ASN A 186 -10.00 -26.98 0.34
C ASN A 186 -10.29 -26.21 1.64
N ALA A 187 -9.69 -26.60 2.76
CA ALA A 187 -9.82 -25.88 4.02
C ALA A 187 -8.89 -24.65 4.12
N GLU A 188 -7.68 -24.70 3.52
CA GLU A 188 -6.64 -23.71 3.66
C GLU A 188 -6.64 -22.65 2.53
N TYR A 189 -6.89 -23.09 1.27
CA TYR A 189 -6.78 -22.23 0.10
C TYR A 189 -8.15 -21.76 -0.39
N ARG A 190 -8.23 -20.48 -0.71
CA ARG A 190 -9.44 -19.83 -1.23
C ARG A 190 -9.65 -20.06 -2.73
N HIS A 191 -8.56 -20.12 -3.48
CA HIS A 191 -8.59 -20.29 -4.93
C HIS A 191 -7.79 -21.54 -5.29
N ILE A 192 -8.48 -22.49 -5.90
CA ILE A 192 -7.92 -23.79 -6.29
C ILE A 192 -8.46 -24.12 -7.69
N PHE A 193 -7.58 -24.31 -8.64
CA PHE A 193 -7.95 -24.79 -9.98
C PHE A 193 -6.75 -25.41 -10.69
N THR A 194 -7.03 -26.29 -11.64
CA THR A 194 -6.03 -26.90 -12.50
C THR A 194 -5.74 -25.99 -13.69
N CYS A 195 -4.47 -25.86 -14.05
CA CYS A 195 -4.00 -25.13 -15.22
C CYS A 195 -2.72 -25.77 -15.75
N LYS A 196 -2.29 -25.36 -16.94
CA LYS A 196 -0.98 -25.77 -17.45
C LYS A 196 0.14 -24.92 -16.86
N ASN A 197 1.31 -25.52 -16.63
CA ASN A 197 2.49 -24.80 -16.15
C ASN A 197 2.90 -23.64 -17.08
N THR A 198 2.57 -23.71 -18.37
CA THR A 198 2.86 -22.70 -19.39
C THR A 198 1.78 -21.61 -19.51
N ASP A 199 0.66 -21.75 -18.81
CA ASP A 199 -0.49 -20.86 -18.87
C ASP A 199 -0.23 -19.53 -18.10
N LYS A 200 -1.21 -18.63 -18.20
CA LYS A 200 -1.26 -17.38 -17.46
C LYS A 200 -2.53 -17.36 -16.60
N ILE A 201 -2.46 -16.68 -15.50
CA ILE A 201 -3.59 -16.47 -14.60
C ILE A 201 -4.06 -15.03 -14.74
N CYS A 202 -5.36 -14.87 -14.96
CA CYS A 202 -6.04 -13.57 -14.94
C CYS A 202 -6.50 -13.26 -13.53
N ILE A 203 -6.11 -12.12 -13.01
CA ILE A 203 -6.50 -11.59 -11.70
C ILE A 203 -7.33 -10.34 -11.94
N PHE A 204 -8.65 -10.40 -11.73
CA PHE A 204 -9.57 -9.28 -11.88
C PHE A 204 -9.79 -8.62 -10.53
N THR A 205 -9.74 -7.27 -10.51
CA THR A 205 -9.80 -6.49 -9.27
C THR A 205 -11.04 -5.62 -9.19
N ASP A 206 -11.35 -5.18 -7.97
CA ASP A 206 -12.44 -4.25 -7.68
C ASP A 206 -12.26 -2.88 -8.36
N LYS A 207 -11.03 -2.51 -8.71
CA LYS A 207 -10.69 -1.28 -9.46
C LYS A 207 -10.87 -1.42 -10.98
N GLY A 208 -11.43 -2.55 -11.43
CA GLY A 208 -11.70 -2.79 -12.84
C GLY A 208 -10.45 -3.06 -13.68
N GLN A 209 -9.36 -3.47 -13.05
CA GLN A 209 -8.13 -3.90 -13.70
C GLN A 209 -8.10 -5.43 -13.85
N MET A 210 -7.31 -5.90 -14.80
CA MET A 210 -6.89 -7.29 -14.90
C MET A 210 -5.37 -7.34 -14.96
N HIS A 211 -4.79 -8.12 -14.05
CA HIS A 211 -3.36 -8.42 -14.04
C HIS A 211 -3.11 -9.84 -14.55
N LEU A 212 -2.04 -10.01 -15.31
CA LEU A 212 -1.61 -11.32 -15.81
C LEU A 212 -0.39 -11.80 -15.02
N LEU A 213 -0.52 -12.99 -14.45
CA LEU A 213 0.53 -13.72 -13.76
C LEU A 213 0.88 -14.97 -14.59
N LYS A 214 2.16 -15.18 -14.89
CA LYS A 214 2.59 -16.42 -15.54
C LYS A 214 2.68 -17.55 -14.52
N VAL A 215 2.14 -18.70 -14.84
CA VAL A 215 2.21 -19.88 -13.97
C VAL A 215 3.67 -20.30 -13.72
N LEU A 216 4.56 -20.13 -14.71
CA LEU A 216 6.00 -20.37 -14.58
C LEU A 216 6.73 -19.49 -13.56
N ASP A 217 6.17 -18.31 -13.22
CA ASP A 217 6.76 -17.40 -12.24
C ASP A 217 6.37 -17.79 -10.79
N LEU A 218 5.42 -18.73 -10.64
CA LEU A 218 4.97 -19.23 -9.34
C LEU A 218 5.95 -20.26 -8.76
N PRO A 219 6.13 -20.27 -7.43
CA PRO A 219 6.91 -21.32 -6.80
C PRO A 219 6.24 -22.67 -6.99
N TYR A 220 7.03 -23.62 -7.49
CA TYR A 220 6.65 -25.02 -7.62
C TYR A 220 7.25 -25.78 -6.45
N GLY A 221 6.45 -26.39 -5.61
CA GLY A 221 6.95 -26.94 -4.37
C GLY A 221 6.07 -27.98 -3.72
N LYS A 222 6.41 -28.30 -2.46
CA LYS A 222 5.66 -29.24 -1.63
C LYS A 222 4.38 -28.59 -1.12
N PHE A 223 3.38 -29.41 -0.79
CA PHE A 223 2.09 -28.90 -0.27
C PHE A 223 2.26 -28.00 0.96
N ARG A 224 3.21 -28.27 1.85
CA ARG A 224 3.45 -27.52 3.09
C ARG A 224 4.27 -26.23 2.89
N ASP A 225 4.85 -26.02 1.71
CA ASP A 225 5.63 -24.81 1.46
C ASP A 225 4.70 -23.59 1.42
N LYS A 226 5.16 -22.49 2.02
CA LYS A 226 4.43 -21.22 1.99
C LYS A 226 4.65 -20.57 0.62
N GLY A 227 3.62 -20.36 -0.16
CA GLY A 227 3.71 -19.72 -1.47
C GLY A 227 4.38 -18.33 -1.46
N THR A 228 4.33 -17.64 -2.59
CA THR A 228 4.82 -16.26 -2.75
C THR A 228 3.62 -15.33 -2.87
N PRO A 229 3.62 -14.14 -2.23
CA PRO A 229 2.57 -13.14 -2.42
C PRO A 229 2.44 -12.76 -3.90
N ILE A 230 1.22 -12.71 -4.42
CA ILE A 230 0.96 -12.34 -5.82
C ILE A 230 1.43 -10.91 -6.15
N ASP A 231 1.50 -10.01 -5.17
CA ASP A 231 2.06 -8.66 -5.28
C ASP A 231 3.53 -8.67 -5.76
N ASN A 232 4.27 -9.70 -5.43
CA ASN A 232 5.69 -9.85 -5.82
C ASN A 232 5.86 -10.47 -7.22
N LEU A 233 4.79 -11.03 -7.79
CA LEU A 233 4.83 -11.80 -9.03
C LEU A 233 4.19 -11.05 -10.21
N CYS A 234 3.30 -10.11 -9.94
CA CYS A 234 2.63 -9.29 -10.96
C CYS A 234 2.45 -7.85 -10.49
N ASN A 235 1.74 -7.04 -11.25
CA ASN A 235 1.51 -5.62 -10.92
C ASN A 235 0.30 -5.38 -9.99
N TYR A 236 -0.24 -6.42 -9.38
CA TYR A 236 -1.29 -6.32 -8.38
C TYR A 236 -0.73 -5.68 -7.11
N ASP A 237 -1.48 -4.79 -6.49
CA ASP A 237 -1.14 -4.16 -5.21
C ASP A 237 -2.27 -4.36 -4.19
N SER A 238 -2.07 -5.25 -3.23
CA SER A 238 -3.05 -5.59 -2.19
C SER A 238 -3.42 -4.44 -1.25
N LYS A 239 -2.71 -3.31 -1.30
CA LYS A 239 -3.04 -2.10 -0.53
C LYS A 239 -4.07 -1.22 -1.23
N GLU A 240 -4.10 -1.27 -2.56
CA GLU A 240 -4.92 -0.37 -3.38
C GLU A 240 -6.14 -1.06 -3.97
N GLU A 241 -6.09 -2.39 -4.13
CA GLU A 241 -7.12 -3.15 -4.82
C GLU A 241 -7.35 -4.54 -4.22
N ASN A 242 -8.54 -5.10 -4.45
CA ASN A 242 -8.92 -6.42 -3.99
C ASN A 242 -9.21 -7.36 -5.16
N VAL A 243 -8.84 -8.64 -5.02
CA VAL A 243 -9.15 -9.67 -5.99
C VAL A 243 -10.65 -10.00 -5.96
N VAL A 244 -11.32 -9.81 -7.09
CA VAL A 244 -12.74 -10.16 -7.27
C VAL A 244 -12.89 -11.53 -7.91
N TYR A 245 -12.09 -11.82 -8.94
CA TYR A 245 -12.11 -13.11 -9.63
C TYR A 245 -10.72 -13.48 -10.12
N LEU A 246 -10.44 -14.78 -10.13
CA LEU A 246 -9.14 -15.30 -10.53
C LEU A 246 -9.33 -16.66 -11.22
N ALA A 247 -8.76 -16.80 -12.42
CA ALA A 247 -8.81 -18.03 -13.21
C ALA A 247 -7.67 -18.10 -14.24
N GLY A 248 -7.40 -19.28 -14.77
CA GLY A 248 -6.49 -19.48 -15.91
C GLY A 248 -6.98 -18.72 -17.15
N LEU A 249 -6.03 -18.20 -17.94
CA LEU A 249 -6.36 -17.44 -19.16
C LEU A 249 -7.11 -18.30 -20.18
N GLU A 250 -6.82 -19.59 -20.28
CA GLU A 250 -7.54 -20.53 -21.15
C GLU A 250 -9.02 -20.59 -20.77
N HIS A 251 -9.32 -20.72 -19.47
CA HIS A 251 -10.69 -20.72 -18.97
C HIS A 251 -11.39 -19.38 -19.24
N VAL A 252 -10.72 -18.26 -18.97
CA VAL A 252 -11.30 -16.92 -19.22
C VAL A 252 -11.59 -16.71 -20.70
N SER A 253 -10.65 -17.08 -21.59
CA SER A 253 -10.78 -16.85 -23.03
C SER A 253 -11.85 -17.71 -23.70
N SER A 254 -12.22 -18.84 -23.10
CA SER A 254 -13.26 -19.75 -23.64
C SER A 254 -14.68 -19.38 -23.22
N HIS A 255 -14.84 -18.39 -22.31
CA HIS A 255 -16.16 -18.01 -21.77
C HIS A 255 -16.50 -16.55 -22.06
N ARG A 256 -17.79 -16.24 -22.01
CA ARG A 256 -18.28 -14.88 -21.88
C ARG A 256 -18.20 -14.47 -20.41
N MET A 257 -17.58 -13.35 -20.10
CA MET A 257 -17.34 -12.89 -18.74
C MET A 257 -18.34 -11.80 -18.35
N LEU A 258 -19.12 -12.05 -17.30
CA LEU A 258 -19.99 -11.04 -16.68
C LEU A 258 -19.16 -10.12 -15.80
N PHE A 259 -19.43 -8.82 -15.88
CA PHE A 259 -18.96 -7.80 -14.95
C PHE A 259 -20.17 -7.12 -14.32
N GLY A 260 -20.15 -7.01 -12.99
CA GLY A 260 -21.16 -6.28 -12.24
C GLY A 260 -20.52 -5.38 -11.18
N THR A 261 -21.02 -4.14 -11.09
CA THR A 261 -20.44 -3.12 -10.21
C THR A 261 -21.37 -2.75 -9.05
N LYS A 262 -20.83 -2.06 -8.07
CA LYS A 262 -21.51 -1.58 -6.87
C LYS A 262 -22.74 -0.69 -7.21
N TYR A 263 -22.65 0.11 -8.27
CA TYR A 263 -23.76 0.95 -8.73
C TYR A 263 -24.62 0.29 -9.82
N ALA A 264 -24.65 -1.05 -9.80
CA ALA A 264 -25.49 -1.87 -10.66
C ALA A 264 -25.22 -1.69 -12.16
N MET A 265 -24.01 -1.31 -12.55
CA MET A 265 -23.59 -1.35 -13.94
C MET A 265 -23.16 -2.77 -14.28
N ILE A 266 -23.75 -3.34 -15.33
CA ILE A 266 -23.48 -4.71 -15.76
C ILE A 266 -23.14 -4.77 -17.23
N LYS A 267 -22.29 -5.69 -17.62
CA LYS A 267 -21.95 -6.00 -19.02
C LYS A 267 -21.42 -7.43 -19.15
N VAL A 268 -21.49 -7.93 -20.35
CA VAL A 268 -20.80 -9.16 -20.74
C VAL A 268 -19.63 -8.80 -21.66
N VAL A 269 -18.49 -9.41 -21.46
CA VAL A 269 -17.29 -9.22 -22.28
C VAL A 269 -16.89 -10.58 -22.84
N ASP A 270 -16.51 -10.62 -24.10
CA ASP A 270 -15.89 -11.82 -24.70
C ASP A 270 -14.54 -12.09 -24.02
N GLY A 271 -14.35 -13.28 -23.47
CA GLY A 271 -13.12 -13.64 -22.78
C GLY A 271 -11.88 -13.55 -23.65
N MET A 272 -12.02 -13.69 -24.97
CA MET A 272 -10.92 -13.50 -25.93
C MET A 272 -10.31 -12.10 -25.88
N GLU A 273 -11.06 -11.08 -25.43
CA GLU A 273 -10.51 -9.72 -25.28
C GLU A 273 -9.43 -9.63 -24.19
N PHE A 274 -9.33 -10.63 -23.30
CA PHE A 274 -8.33 -10.68 -22.23
C PHE A 274 -7.04 -11.38 -22.64
N VAL A 275 -6.98 -11.96 -23.84
CA VAL A 275 -5.75 -12.50 -24.43
C VAL A 275 -4.87 -11.34 -24.90
N VAL A 276 -4.07 -10.81 -24.00
CA VAL A 276 -3.23 -9.63 -24.23
C VAL A 276 -1.78 -9.88 -23.86
N ALA A 277 -0.87 -9.10 -24.46
CA ALA A 277 0.56 -9.17 -24.13
C ALA A 277 0.93 -8.35 -22.87
N LYS A 278 0.12 -7.37 -22.53
CA LYS A 278 0.39 -6.47 -21.39
C LYS A 278 0.16 -7.19 -20.07
N LYS A 279 1.04 -6.94 -19.08
CA LYS A 279 0.90 -7.50 -17.72
C LYS A 279 -0.32 -6.95 -16.97
N THR A 280 -0.79 -5.74 -17.32
CA THR A 280 -1.97 -5.10 -16.73
C THR A 280 -2.79 -4.46 -17.82
N THR A 281 -4.11 -4.64 -17.78
CA THR A 281 -5.05 -4.01 -18.71
C THR A 281 -6.35 -3.67 -17.98
N ALA A 282 -7.04 -2.63 -18.45
CA ALA A 282 -8.39 -2.34 -17.95
C ALA A 282 -9.36 -3.47 -18.37
N ALA A 283 -10.06 -4.03 -17.41
CA ALA A 283 -11.11 -5.04 -17.62
C ALA A 283 -12.49 -4.40 -17.74
N THR A 284 -12.70 -3.27 -17.07
CA THR A 284 -13.90 -2.44 -17.21
C THR A 284 -13.58 -0.99 -16.93
N LYS A 285 -14.36 -0.07 -17.52
CA LYS A 285 -14.34 1.33 -17.13
C LYS A 285 -15.37 1.54 -16.03
N LEU A 286 -14.95 2.12 -14.91
CA LEU A 286 -15.78 2.43 -13.76
C LEU A 286 -16.18 3.91 -13.78
N GLY A 287 -17.34 4.23 -13.17
CA GLY A 287 -17.72 5.59 -12.80
C GLY A 287 -16.96 6.08 -11.55
N GLU A 288 -17.23 7.32 -11.15
CA GLU A 288 -16.69 7.86 -9.89
C GLU A 288 -17.21 7.02 -8.70
N GLU A 289 -16.32 6.67 -7.79
CA GLU A 289 -16.59 5.86 -6.58
C GLU A 289 -17.22 4.47 -6.83
N ASP A 290 -17.28 4.01 -8.11
CA ASP A 290 -17.78 2.68 -8.44
C ASP A 290 -16.70 1.61 -8.32
N GLU A 291 -17.10 0.40 -7.98
CA GLU A 291 -16.21 -0.75 -7.78
C GLU A 291 -16.84 -2.00 -8.41
N VAL A 292 -15.99 -2.88 -8.92
CA VAL A 292 -16.43 -4.18 -9.41
C VAL A 292 -16.76 -5.08 -8.21
N LEU A 293 -17.98 -5.56 -8.13
CA LEU A 293 -18.40 -6.53 -7.12
C LEU A 293 -18.26 -7.98 -7.59
N THR A 294 -18.45 -8.20 -8.89
CA THR A 294 -18.49 -9.57 -9.42
C THR A 294 -17.89 -9.60 -10.81
N VAL A 295 -17.05 -10.59 -11.03
CA VAL A 295 -16.62 -11.08 -12.34
C VAL A 295 -16.81 -12.59 -12.32
N CYS A 296 -17.47 -13.16 -13.31
CA CYS A 296 -17.63 -14.61 -13.43
C CYS A 296 -17.91 -15.01 -14.88
N PRO A 297 -17.62 -16.25 -15.26
CA PRO A 297 -18.06 -16.79 -16.53
C PRO A 297 -19.58 -16.91 -16.58
N LEU A 298 -20.18 -16.83 -17.76
CA LEU A 298 -21.58 -17.06 -18.01
C LEU A 298 -21.77 -18.28 -18.92
N GLU A 299 -22.74 -19.09 -18.57
CA GLU A 299 -23.26 -20.18 -19.39
C GLU A 299 -24.54 -19.76 -20.12
N GLU A 300 -25.06 -20.67 -20.97
CA GLU A 300 -26.37 -20.47 -21.59
C GLU A 300 -27.48 -20.62 -20.54
N ASN A 301 -28.53 -19.83 -20.64
CA ASN A 301 -29.69 -19.82 -19.73
C ASN A 301 -29.43 -19.36 -18.29
N ASP A 302 -28.25 -18.78 -18.00
CA ASP A 302 -27.97 -18.20 -16.70
C ASP A 302 -28.90 -17.02 -16.38
N THR A 303 -29.23 -16.91 -15.10
CA THR A 303 -29.92 -15.73 -14.58
C THR A 303 -29.08 -15.00 -13.55
N LEU A 304 -29.21 -13.68 -13.52
CA LEU A 304 -28.50 -12.80 -12.61
C LEU A 304 -29.42 -12.29 -11.51
N VAL A 305 -29.04 -12.46 -10.26
CA VAL A 305 -29.75 -11.84 -9.12
C VAL A 305 -28.86 -10.74 -8.53
N MET A 306 -29.39 -9.54 -8.51
CA MET A 306 -28.79 -8.36 -7.87
C MET A 306 -29.51 -8.10 -6.55
N ALA A 307 -28.75 -7.96 -5.45
CA ALA A 307 -29.28 -7.65 -4.12
C ALA A 307 -28.67 -6.34 -3.62
N THR A 308 -29.50 -5.39 -3.17
CA THR A 308 -29.05 -4.09 -2.67
C THR A 308 -28.85 -4.12 -1.13
N LYS A 309 -28.16 -3.10 -0.60
CA LYS A 309 -28.03 -2.91 0.86
C LYS A 309 -29.36 -2.63 1.57
N LYS A 310 -30.38 -2.14 0.83
CA LYS A 310 -31.74 -1.92 1.35
C LYS A 310 -32.68 -3.12 1.13
N ASP A 311 -32.12 -4.32 0.90
CA ASP A 311 -32.83 -5.60 0.74
C ASP A 311 -33.79 -5.61 -0.48
N MET A 312 -33.44 -4.90 -1.54
CA MET A 312 -34.13 -4.99 -2.82
C MET A 312 -33.47 -6.07 -3.67
N PHE A 313 -34.28 -6.94 -4.30
CA PHE A 313 -33.82 -8.05 -5.11
C PHE A 313 -34.39 -7.94 -6.52
N LEU A 314 -33.55 -8.10 -7.52
CA LEU A 314 -33.95 -8.18 -8.92
C LEU A 314 -33.27 -9.39 -9.56
N ARG A 315 -34.06 -10.31 -10.09
CA ARG A 315 -33.59 -11.42 -10.93
C ARG A 315 -33.87 -11.09 -12.38
N ILE A 316 -32.87 -11.21 -13.23
CA ILE A 316 -32.99 -10.99 -14.69
C ILE A 316 -32.39 -12.16 -15.46
N ASP A 317 -32.82 -12.35 -16.68
CA ASP A 317 -32.17 -13.23 -17.63
C ASP A 317 -30.88 -12.58 -18.13
N CYS A 318 -29.77 -13.34 -18.14
CA CYS A 318 -28.47 -12.87 -18.62
C CYS A 318 -28.47 -12.51 -20.12
N ALA A 319 -29.40 -13.07 -20.91
CA ALA A 319 -29.61 -12.67 -22.30
C ALA A 319 -29.97 -11.19 -22.48
N GLN A 320 -30.53 -10.52 -21.46
CA GLN A 320 -30.80 -9.08 -21.48
C GLN A 320 -29.54 -8.21 -21.32
N ILE A 321 -28.38 -8.80 -21.01
CA ILE A 321 -27.15 -8.06 -20.76
C ILE A 321 -26.36 -7.96 -22.06
N PRO A 322 -26.12 -6.75 -22.59
CA PRO A 322 -25.41 -6.61 -23.85
C PRO A 322 -23.93 -6.95 -23.70
N GLN A 323 -23.41 -7.60 -24.73
CA GLN A 323 -21.98 -7.79 -24.89
C GLN A 323 -21.33 -6.45 -25.24
N LYS A 324 -20.26 -6.10 -24.53
CA LYS A 324 -19.49 -4.86 -24.65
C LYS A 324 -18.02 -5.15 -24.66
N LYS A 325 -17.22 -4.23 -25.18
CA LYS A 325 -15.75 -4.31 -25.08
C LYS A 325 -15.27 -4.13 -23.65
N LYS A 326 -14.12 -4.73 -23.32
CA LYS A 326 -13.52 -4.66 -21.97
C LYS A 326 -13.37 -3.21 -21.46
N GLY A 327 -12.94 -2.26 -22.27
CA GLY A 327 -12.78 -0.85 -21.89
C GLY A 327 -14.09 -0.03 -21.86
N ALA A 328 -15.24 -0.63 -22.09
CA ALA A 328 -16.52 0.07 -22.08
C ALA A 328 -17.14 0.08 -20.67
N VAL A 329 -17.96 1.10 -20.38
CA VAL A 329 -18.86 1.11 -19.23
C VAL A 329 -20.02 0.15 -19.52
N GLY A 330 -20.52 -0.53 -18.49
CA GLY A 330 -21.67 -1.41 -18.58
C GLY A 330 -22.99 -0.65 -18.90
N VAL A 331 -24.09 -1.37 -18.81
CA VAL A 331 -25.44 -0.81 -18.81
C VAL A 331 -26.04 -0.96 -17.41
N ARG A 332 -27.03 -0.15 -17.08
CA ARG A 332 -27.71 -0.27 -15.79
C ARG A 332 -28.48 -1.58 -15.70
N GLY A 333 -28.13 -2.41 -14.74
CA GLY A 333 -28.77 -3.68 -14.45
C GLY A 333 -30.03 -3.51 -13.61
N MET A 334 -29.93 -2.73 -12.54
CA MET A 334 -31.01 -2.45 -11.60
C MET A 334 -31.13 -0.95 -11.35
N LYS A 335 -32.34 -0.44 -11.19
CA LYS A 335 -32.60 0.95 -10.81
C LYS A 335 -32.50 1.09 -9.29
N LEU A 336 -31.39 1.66 -8.83
CA LEU A 336 -31.13 1.88 -7.42
C LEU A 336 -31.93 3.09 -6.89
N ALA A 337 -32.35 3.03 -5.63
CA ALA A 337 -32.87 4.19 -4.92
C ALA A 337 -31.74 5.16 -4.56
N ALA A 338 -32.06 6.42 -4.24
CA ALA A 338 -31.06 7.38 -3.80
C ALA A 338 -30.30 6.86 -2.57
N GLY A 339 -28.98 6.90 -2.64
CA GLY A 339 -28.08 6.42 -1.59
C GLY A 339 -28.15 4.90 -1.34
N ASP A 340 -28.58 4.10 -2.33
CA ASP A 340 -28.53 2.64 -2.28
C ASP A 340 -27.44 2.12 -3.22
N GLU A 341 -26.89 0.97 -2.91
CA GLU A 341 -25.89 0.29 -3.70
C GLU A 341 -26.07 -1.23 -3.63
N LEU A 342 -25.51 -1.95 -4.56
CA LEU A 342 -25.55 -3.40 -4.52
C LEU A 342 -24.68 -3.92 -3.37
N LYS A 343 -25.24 -4.87 -2.63
CA LYS A 343 -24.54 -5.66 -1.61
C LYS A 343 -23.87 -6.89 -2.24
N SER A 344 -24.55 -7.54 -3.16
CA SER A 344 -24.07 -8.75 -3.84
C SER A 344 -24.74 -8.96 -5.20
N ILE A 345 -24.04 -9.70 -6.03
CA ILE A 345 -24.52 -10.16 -7.33
C ILE A 345 -24.31 -11.67 -7.37
N HIS A 346 -25.33 -12.43 -7.76
CA HIS A 346 -25.28 -13.88 -7.86
C HIS A 346 -25.71 -14.31 -9.26
N VAL A 347 -24.89 -15.09 -9.91
CA VAL A 347 -25.29 -15.84 -11.12
C VAL A 347 -25.87 -17.15 -10.66
N LEU A 348 -26.98 -17.54 -11.25
CA LEU A 348 -27.65 -18.82 -11.05
C LEU A 348 -27.66 -19.58 -12.36
N HIS A 349 -27.03 -20.73 -12.37
CA HIS A 349 -27.09 -21.68 -13.47
C HIS A 349 -28.46 -22.35 -13.55
N GLU A 350 -28.78 -22.92 -14.69
CA GLU A 350 -30.05 -23.62 -14.89
C GLU A 350 -30.20 -24.78 -13.88
N GLY A 351 -31.28 -24.77 -13.11
CA GLY A 351 -31.53 -25.75 -12.04
C GLY A 351 -30.79 -25.54 -10.74
N GLU A 352 -29.96 -24.50 -10.61
CA GLU A 352 -29.27 -24.19 -9.35
C GLU A 352 -30.24 -23.62 -8.30
N GLU A 353 -30.30 -24.25 -7.15
CA GLU A 353 -31.01 -23.75 -5.96
C GLU A 353 -30.03 -23.01 -5.04
N LYS A 354 -30.23 -21.71 -4.89
CA LYS A 354 -29.39 -20.87 -4.05
C LYS A 354 -30.24 -20.03 -3.11
N GLU A 355 -29.85 -19.97 -1.86
CA GLU A 355 -30.47 -19.16 -0.83
C GLU A 355 -29.46 -18.19 -0.22
N VAL A 356 -29.95 -17.04 0.20
CA VAL A 356 -29.16 -16.07 0.96
C VAL A 356 -29.93 -15.65 2.21
N GLU A 357 -29.25 -15.37 3.28
CA GLU A 357 -29.86 -14.92 4.52
C GLU A 357 -30.05 -13.40 4.51
N VAL A 358 -31.28 -12.96 4.79
CA VAL A 358 -31.64 -11.54 4.91
C VAL A 358 -32.34 -11.35 6.25
N LYS A 359 -31.74 -10.61 7.16
CA LYS A 359 -32.27 -10.34 8.51
C LYS A 359 -32.71 -11.62 9.27
N GLY A 360 -31.91 -12.68 9.18
CA GLY A 360 -32.20 -13.96 9.82
C GLY A 360 -33.25 -14.81 9.11
N LYS A 361 -33.67 -14.46 7.88
CA LYS A 361 -34.61 -15.24 7.07
C LYS A 361 -33.97 -15.68 5.78
N PRO A 362 -34.12 -16.94 5.36
CA PRO A 362 -33.64 -17.41 4.08
C PRO A 362 -34.48 -16.84 2.94
N VAL A 363 -33.82 -16.33 1.91
CA VAL A 363 -34.42 -15.88 0.65
C VAL A 363 -33.94 -16.78 -0.47
N ALA A 364 -34.83 -17.58 -1.03
CA ALA A 364 -34.54 -18.47 -2.14
C ALA A 364 -34.42 -17.64 -3.45
N LEU A 365 -33.20 -17.46 -3.92
CA LEU A 365 -32.90 -16.62 -5.10
C LEU A 365 -33.51 -17.22 -6.38
N HIS A 366 -33.50 -18.56 -6.49
CA HIS A 366 -34.05 -19.29 -7.64
C HIS A 366 -35.57 -19.17 -7.75
N ARG A 367 -36.29 -18.81 -6.68
CA ARG A 367 -37.75 -18.59 -6.68
C ARG A 367 -38.15 -17.14 -6.94
N LEU A 368 -37.20 -16.23 -7.12
CA LEU A 368 -37.49 -14.86 -7.49
C LEU A 368 -38.02 -14.80 -8.94
N HIS A 369 -39.07 -13.99 -9.16
CA HIS A 369 -39.56 -13.75 -10.51
C HIS A 369 -38.46 -13.12 -11.38
N VAL A 370 -38.34 -13.63 -12.61
CA VAL A 370 -37.43 -13.07 -13.61
C VAL A 370 -38.08 -11.82 -14.18
N GLY A 371 -37.48 -10.67 -13.91
CA GLY A 371 -37.95 -9.38 -14.33
C GLY A 371 -37.13 -8.80 -15.49
N ASN A 372 -37.41 -7.54 -15.80
CA ASN A 372 -36.69 -6.80 -16.81
C ASN A 372 -35.51 -6.03 -16.19
N ARG A 373 -34.41 -5.91 -16.94
CA ARG A 373 -33.29 -5.04 -16.62
C ARG A 373 -33.76 -3.59 -16.40
N ASP A 374 -33.02 -2.85 -15.58
CA ASP A 374 -33.29 -1.43 -15.27
C ASP A 374 -34.63 -1.18 -14.53
N THR A 375 -35.07 -2.14 -13.74
CA THR A 375 -36.21 -2.01 -12.82
C THR A 375 -35.78 -1.97 -11.36
N LYS A 376 -36.67 -1.57 -10.45
CA LYS A 376 -36.34 -1.42 -8.99
C LYS A 376 -36.20 -2.75 -8.24
N GLY A 377 -36.69 -3.85 -8.78
CA GLY A 377 -36.77 -5.12 -8.08
C GLY A 377 -37.85 -5.17 -6.97
N VAL A 378 -37.78 -6.18 -6.12
CA VAL A 378 -38.74 -6.50 -5.06
C VAL A 378 -38.02 -6.51 -3.71
N LYS A 379 -38.66 -5.95 -2.68
CA LYS A 379 -38.16 -5.98 -1.30
C LYS A 379 -38.39 -7.35 -0.67
N LYS A 380 -37.40 -7.88 0.03
CA LYS A 380 -37.49 -9.15 0.76
C LYS A 380 -37.17 -8.94 2.23
#